data_f19be2af7e896e9c98775288dcf199c6
#
_entry.id   f19be2af7e896e9c98775288dcf199c6
#
_cell.length_a   1.000
_cell.length_b   1.000
_cell.length_c   1.000
_cell.angle_alpha   90.00
_cell.angle_beta   90.00
_cell.angle_gamma   90.00
#
_symmetry.space_group_name_H-M   'P 1'
#
loop_
_entity.id
_entity.type
_entity.pdbx_description
1 polymer ?
#
loop_
_entity_poly.entity_id
_entity_poly.type
_entity_poly.pdbx_seq_one_letter_code
_entity_poly.pdbx_strand_id
1 'polypeptide(L)'
;MKIKHLKYWISQTRELSLLSECVRKKFGCLIVDPDTNCVLVNGYNGGPRGGDRLCGGETCIRNTCNIESGTQNDIGCNHAEANAIVNSARLGISIEGKWLFVNGEPCINCAKLIAQSGIARVIYLEGGYLSNDGIAYLLKNHVGVFPVSLKDESSLRSVLQPTFKEVRIERSPFK
;
A
#
# COMPACT_ATOMS: atom_id res chain seq x y z
N MET A 1 -11.45 1.82 -14.32
CA MET A 1 -11.81 2.54 -13.06
C MET A 1 -12.19 4.00 -13.33
N LYS A 2 -13.00 4.66 -12.47
CA LYS A 2 -13.43 6.08 -12.58
C LYS A 2 -12.92 6.87 -11.36
N ILE A 3 -12.81 8.20 -11.47
CA ILE A 3 -12.35 9.07 -10.37
C ILE A 3 -13.14 8.86 -9.07
N LYS A 4 -14.47 8.71 -9.13
CA LYS A 4 -15.28 8.44 -7.94
C LYS A 4 -14.88 7.15 -7.21
N HIS A 5 -14.42 6.13 -7.95
CA HIS A 5 -13.93 4.87 -7.36
C HIS A 5 -12.56 5.07 -6.70
N LEU A 6 -11.66 5.86 -7.32
CA LEU A 6 -10.37 6.21 -6.73
C LEU A 6 -10.55 6.95 -5.40
N LYS A 7 -11.43 7.97 -5.38
CA LYS A 7 -11.79 8.69 -4.14
C LYS A 7 -12.33 7.74 -3.07
N TYR A 8 -13.20 6.83 -3.46
CA TYR A 8 -13.79 5.87 -2.54
C TYR A 8 -12.74 4.93 -1.96
N TRP A 9 -11.93 4.27 -2.81
CA TRP A 9 -10.94 3.31 -2.34
C TRP A 9 -9.86 3.95 -1.47
N ILE A 10 -9.38 5.13 -1.82
CA ILE A 10 -8.39 5.81 -0.97
C ILE A 10 -9.01 6.28 0.36
N SER A 11 -10.28 6.65 0.39
CA SER A 11 -10.98 6.95 1.64
C SER A 11 -11.15 5.69 2.50
N GLN A 12 -11.47 4.54 1.89
CA GLN A 12 -11.62 3.27 2.60
C GLN A 12 -10.33 2.80 3.26
N THR A 13 -9.15 3.17 2.74
CA THR A 13 -7.88 2.85 3.42
C THR A 13 -7.77 3.53 4.78
N ARG A 14 -8.33 4.75 4.91
CA ARG A 14 -8.36 5.48 6.19
C ARG A 14 -9.30 4.80 7.19
N GLU A 15 -10.51 4.43 6.75
CA GLU A 15 -11.46 3.71 7.60
C GLU A 15 -10.89 2.36 8.03
N LEU A 16 -10.29 1.61 7.09
CA LEU A 16 -9.64 0.35 7.40
C LEU A 16 -8.50 0.51 8.41
N SER A 17 -7.77 1.61 8.35
CA SER A 17 -6.66 1.87 9.27
C SER A 17 -7.11 1.97 10.74
N LEU A 18 -8.38 2.29 11.00
CA LEU A 18 -8.93 2.37 12.36
C LEU A 18 -8.96 1.01 13.06
N LEU A 19 -8.92 -0.10 12.29
CA LEU A 19 -8.79 -1.45 12.86
C LEU A 19 -7.39 -1.71 13.45
N SER A 20 -6.41 -0.88 13.12
CA SER A 20 -5.09 -0.96 13.72
C SER A 20 -5.11 -0.48 15.17
N GLU A 21 -4.54 -1.26 16.07
CA GLU A 21 -4.32 -0.89 17.47
C GLU A 21 -3.01 -0.11 17.67
N CYS A 22 -2.30 0.24 16.60
CA CYS A 22 -1.02 0.95 16.69
C CYS A 22 -1.19 2.33 17.36
N VAL A 23 -0.45 2.55 18.41
CA VAL A 23 -0.45 3.83 19.17
C VAL A 23 0.36 4.95 18.50
N ARG A 24 1.12 4.61 17.44
CA ARG A 24 1.98 5.57 16.71
C ARG A 24 1.30 6.11 15.46
N LYS A 25 1.11 5.24 14.45
CA LYS A 25 0.44 5.57 13.19
C LYS A 25 -0.37 4.38 12.70
N LYS A 26 -1.56 4.64 12.22
CA LYS A 26 -2.49 3.64 11.72
C LYS A 26 -2.52 3.67 10.20
N PHE A 27 -2.22 2.52 9.59
CA PHE A 27 -2.21 2.36 8.15
C PHE A 27 -3.18 1.27 7.71
N GLY A 28 -3.88 1.52 6.60
CA GLY A 28 -4.75 0.57 5.92
C GLY A 28 -4.37 0.46 4.46
N CYS A 29 -4.42 -0.75 3.93
CA CYS A 29 -4.08 -1.07 2.55
C CYS A 29 -5.17 -1.91 1.91
N LEU A 30 -5.56 -1.57 0.68
CA LEU A 30 -6.48 -2.33 -0.15
C LEU A 30 -5.78 -2.72 -1.45
N ILE A 31 -5.99 -3.95 -1.90
CA ILE A 31 -5.64 -4.38 -3.25
C ILE A 31 -6.92 -4.55 -4.04
N VAL A 32 -7.04 -3.79 -5.12
CA VAL A 32 -8.27 -3.65 -5.92
C VAL A 32 -8.00 -4.13 -7.34
N ASP A 33 -8.94 -4.88 -7.87
CA ASP A 33 -8.97 -5.20 -9.29
C ASP A 33 -9.49 -3.98 -10.07
N PRO A 34 -8.68 -3.36 -10.96
CA PRO A 34 -9.10 -2.17 -11.71
C PRO A 34 -10.18 -2.45 -12.75
N ASP A 35 -10.30 -3.69 -13.23
CA ASP A 35 -11.24 -4.09 -14.27
C ASP A 35 -12.64 -4.31 -13.70
N THR A 36 -12.74 -5.12 -12.65
CA THR A 36 -14.01 -5.40 -11.97
C THR A 36 -14.36 -4.33 -10.93
N ASN A 37 -13.39 -3.49 -10.53
CA ASN A 37 -13.53 -2.50 -9.48
C ASN A 37 -13.94 -3.11 -8.13
N CYS A 38 -13.42 -4.30 -7.83
CA CYS A 38 -13.66 -5.00 -6.57
C CYS A 38 -12.39 -5.02 -5.71
N VAL A 39 -12.55 -4.92 -4.39
CA VAL A 39 -11.46 -5.21 -3.44
C VAL A 39 -11.24 -6.72 -3.42
N LEU A 40 -9.99 -7.14 -3.64
CA LEU A 40 -9.58 -8.52 -3.57
C LEU A 40 -9.13 -8.91 -2.17
N VAL A 41 -8.29 -8.09 -1.59
CA VAL A 41 -7.74 -8.28 -0.23
C VAL A 41 -7.48 -6.94 0.43
N ASN A 42 -7.36 -6.99 1.75
CA ASN A 42 -6.99 -5.86 2.56
C ASN A 42 -5.94 -6.23 3.62
N GLY A 43 -5.33 -5.20 4.20
CA GLY A 43 -4.43 -5.30 5.34
C GLY A 43 -4.40 -3.99 6.11
N TYR A 44 -4.15 -4.07 7.39
CA TYR A 44 -3.84 -2.93 8.25
C TYR A 44 -2.63 -3.28 9.11
N ASN A 45 -1.90 -2.28 9.57
CA ASN A 45 -0.70 -2.55 10.35
C ASN A 45 -1.04 -3.09 11.74
N GLY A 46 -0.27 -4.08 12.19
CA GLY A 46 -0.50 -4.75 13.48
C GLY A 46 0.47 -5.88 13.74
N GLY A 47 0.36 -6.51 14.89
CA GLY A 47 1.12 -7.71 15.24
C GLY A 47 0.72 -8.93 14.40
N PRO A 48 1.46 -10.05 14.53
CA PRO A 48 1.13 -11.29 13.85
C PRO A 48 -0.19 -11.87 14.37
N ARG A 49 -0.93 -12.56 13.50
CA ARG A 49 -2.17 -13.24 13.89
C ARG A 49 -1.91 -14.31 14.97
N GLY A 50 -2.66 -14.22 16.07
CA GLY A 50 -2.57 -15.18 17.16
C GLY A 50 -1.23 -15.15 17.90
N GLY A 51 -0.39 -14.16 17.62
CA GLY A 51 0.86 -13.93 18.32
C GLY A 51 0.71 -13.03 19.54
N ASP A 52 1.79 -12.90 20.31
CA ASP A 52 1.86 -11.96 21.41
C ASP A 52 1.64 -10.52 20.92
N ARG A 53 1.01 -9.69 21.74
CA ARG A 53 0.72 -8.28 21.45
C ARG A 53 2.00 -7.41 21.55
N LEU A 54 2.99 -7.71 20.71
CA LEU A 54 4.21 -6.88 20.58
C LEU A 54 3.89 -5.49 20.00
N CYS A 55 2.77 -5.40 19.27
CA CYS A 55 2.24 -4.16 18.72
C CYS A 55 0.72 -4.20 18.84
N GLY A 56 0.16 -3.16 19.36
CA GLY A 56 -1.25 -3.02 19.72
C GLY A 56 -1.43 -3.02 21.24
N GLY A 57 -2.41 -2.25 21.70
CA GLY A 57 -2.63 -2.02 23.10
C GLY A 57 -1.83 -0.81 23.62
N GLU A 58 -1.56 -0.76 24.91
CA GLU A 58 -0.97 0.42 25.59
C GLU A 58 0.50 0.66 25.23
N THR A 59 1.21 -0.36 24.76
CA THR A 59 2.66 -0.28 24.51
C THR A 59 3.00 -0.62 23.05
N CYS A 60 4.05 0.03 22.55
CA CYS A 60 4.64 -0.27 21.27
C CYS A 60 6.09 -0.69 21.48
N ILE A 61 6.48 -1.87 21.02
CA ILE A 61 7.86 -2.36 21.17
C ILE A 61 8.89 -1.37 20.61
N ARG A 62 8.58 -0.65 19.53
CA ARG A 62 9.47 0.38 19.00
C ARG A 62 9.66 1.55 19.98
N ASN A 63 8.61 1.92 20.73
CA ASN A 63 8.72 2.93 21.78
C ASN A 63 9.58 2.41 22.94
N THR A 64 9.37 1.16 23.33
CA THR A 64 10.16 0.51 24.38
C THR A 64 11.67 0.43 24.02
N CYS A 65 11.96 0.22 22.73
CA CYS A 65 13.33 0.19 22.20
C CYS A 65 13.87 1.57 21.77
N ASN A 66 13.17 2.67 22.06
CA ASN A 66 13.52 4.05 21.67
C ASN A 66 13.78 4.21 20.15
N ILE A 67 13.05 3.47 19.31
CA ILE A 67 13.17 3.55 17.86
C ILE A 67 12.26 4.67 17.32
N GLU A 68 12.86 5.68 16.71
CA GLU A 68 12.12 6.81 16.12
C GLU A 68 11.18 6.39 14.99
N SER A 69 10.11 7.18 14.78
CA SER A 69 9.21 7.00 13.63
C SER A 69 9.94 7.31 12.34
N GLY A 70 9.71 6.46 11.32
CA GLY A 70 10.37 6.60 10.02
C GLY A 70 11.75 5.94 9.94
N THR A 71 12.35 5.54 11.06
CA THR A 71 13.60 4.77 11.06
C THR A 71 13.35 3.38 10.47
N GLN A 72 14.17 2.98 9.51
CA GLN A 72 14.17 1.62 9.00
C GLN A 72 14.67 0.67 10.09
N ASN A 73 13.82 -0.29 10.47
CA ASN A 73 14.14 -1.25 11.52
C ASN A 73 13.21 -2.46 11.40
N ASP A 74 13.72 -3.65 11.63
CA ASP A 74 12.97 -4.92 11.54
C ASP A 74 12.08 -5.17 12.78
N ILE A 75 12.30 -4.41 13.87
CA ILE A 75 11.47 -4.49 15.06
C ILE A 75 10.18 -3.68 14.85
N GLY A 76 9.03 -4.30 15.12
CA GLY A 76 7.75 -3.62 15.11
C GLY A 76 6.62 -4.49 14.57
N CYS A 77 5.52 -3.83 14.22
CA CYS A 77 4.37 -4.48 13.62
C CYS A 77 4.58 -4.73 12.12
N ASN A 78 3.85 -5.71 11.59
CA ASN A 78 3.70 -5.87 10.16
C ASN A 78 3.02 -4.63 9.56
N HIS A 79 3.51 -4.15 8.44
CA HIS A 79 2.90 -3.02 7.74
C HIS A 79 1.64 -3.44 6.98
N ALA A 80 0.75 -2.49 6.72
CA ALA A 80 -0.54 -2.73 6.08
C ALA A 80 -0.40 -3.39 4.70
N GLU A 81 0.59 -2.94 3.91
CA GLU A 81 0.87 -3.47 2.57
C GLU A 81 1.38 -4.91 2.65
N ALA A 82 2.31 -5.19 3.56
CA ALA A 82 2.82 -6.53 3.78
C ALA A 82 1.70 -7.49 4.21
N ASN A 83 0.82 -7.05 5.13
CA ASN A 83 -0.34 -7.84 5.55
C ASN A 83 -1.31 -8.10 4.39
N ALA A 84 -1.57 -7.12 3.52
CA ALA A 84 -2.42 -7.32 2.35
C ALA A 84 -1.82 -8.35 1.37
N ILE A 85 -0.51 -8.27 1.09
CA ILE A 85 0.18 -9.21 0.19
C ILE A 85 0.21 -10.62 0.80
N VAL A 86 0.51 -10.77 2.09
CA VAL A 86 0.50 -12.06 2.77
C VAL A 86 -0.91 -12.64 2.84
N ASN A 87 -1.94 -11.81 3.06
CA ASN A 87 -3.33 -12.25 3.02
C ASN A 87 -3.71 -12.78 1.63
N SER A 88 -3.26 -12.15 0.54
CA SER A 88 -3.51 -12.66 -0.81
C SER A 88 -2.90 -14.05 -1.02
N ALA A 89 -1.66 -14.25 -0.57
CA ALA A 89 -0.99 -15.54 -0.65
C ALA A 89 -1.73 -16.63 0.15
N ARG A 90 -2.18 -16.31 1.38
CA ARG A 90 -2.95 -17.26 2.21
C ARG A 90 -4.30 -17.64 1.59
N LEU A 91 -4.93 -16.74 0.87
CA LEU A 91 -6.24 -16.95 0.25
C LEU A 91 -6.14 -17.49 -1.18
N GLY A 92 -4.93 -17.65 -1.73
CA GLY A 92 -4.72 -18.09 -3.10
C GLY A 92 -5.21 -17.09 -4.15
N ILE A 93 -5.21 -15.78 -3.81
CA ILE A 93 -5.71 -14.72 -4.68
C ILE A 93 -4.53 -14.08 -5.43
N SER A 94 -4.56 -14.13 -6.76
CA SER A 94 -3.57 -13.44 -7.58
C SER A 94 -3.78 -11.92 -7.51
N ILE A 95 -2.68 -11.21 -7.25
CA ILE A 95 -2.65 -9.75 -7.19
C ILE A 95 -1.78 -9.13 -8.29
N GLU A 96 -1.29 -9.95 -9.21
CA GLU A 96 -0.51 -9.48 -10.37
C GLU A 96 -1.35 -8.54 -11.24
N GLY A 97 -0.77 -7.42 -11.62
CA GLY A 97 -1.45 -6.38 -12.42
C GLY A 97 -2.48 -5.56 -11.65
N LYS A 98 -2.71 -5.84 -10.37
CA LYS A 98 -3.71 -5.14 -9.57
C LYS A 98 -3.18 -3.80 -9.02
N TRP A 99 -4.08 -3.01 -8.44
CA TRP A 99 -3.78 -1.68 -7.90
C TRP A 99 -3.83 -1.71 -6.38
N LEU A 100 -2.79 -1.17 -5.75
CA LEU A 100 -2.67 -1.07 -4.32
C LEU A 100 -3.00 0.36 -3.87
N PHE A 101 -3.89 0.49 -2.91
CA PHE A 101 -4.26 1.73 -2.25
C PHE A 101 -3.79 1.71 -0.80
N VAL A 102 -3.19 2.78 -0.33
CA VAL A 102 -2.70 2.89 1.06
C VAL A 102 -2.77 4.34 1.55
N ASN A 103 -3.04 4.55 2.83
CA ASN A 103 -3.15 5.88 3.42
C ASN A 103 -1.81 6.52 3.84
N GLY A 104 -0.72 6.12 3.22
CA GLY A 104 0.61 6.73 3.40
C GLY A 104 1.63 6.11 2.47
N GLU A 105 2.84 6.69 2.45
CA GLU A 105 3.94 6.25 1.58
C GLU A 105 4.44 4.85 1.97
N PRO A 106 4.59 3.90 1.02
CA PRO A 106 5.23 2.61 1.29
C PRO A 106 6.69 2.77 1.69
N CYS A 107 7.11 2.13 2.77
CA CYS A 107 8.53 2.04 3.11
C CYS A 107 9.29 1.14 2.13
N ILE A 108 10.63 1.17 2.18
CA ILE A 108 11.48 0.38 1.27
C ILE A 108 11.20 -1.14 1.34
N ASN A 109 10.92 -1.69 2.51
CA ASN A 109 10.63 -3.12 2.65
C ASN A 109 9.28 -3.48 2.01
N CYS A 110 8.23 -2.66 2.22
CA CYS A 110 6.96 -2.83 1.54
C CYS A 110 7.08 -2.65 0.03
N ALA A 111 7.87 -1.66 -0.42
CA ALA A 111 8.10 -1.41 -1.85
C ALA A 111 8.72 -2.62 -2.57
N LYS A 112 9.66 -3.32 -1.91
CA LYS A 112 10.24 -4.57 -2.44
C LYS A 112 9.18 -5.66 -2.61
N LEU A 113 8.33 -5.86 -1.61
CA LEU A 113 7.23 -6.83 -1.67
C LEU A 113 6.22 -6.47 -2.75
N ILE A 114 5.83 -5.20 -2.85
CA ILE A 114 4.91 -4.69 -3.86
C ILE A 114 5.44 -4.93 -5.27
N ALA A 115 6.71 -4.58 -5.54
CA ALA A 115 7.31 -4.78 -6.84
C ALA A 115 7.41 -6.28 -7.19
N GLN A 116 7.80 -7.12 -6.23
CA GLN A 116 7.94 -8.57 -6.43
C GLN A 116 6.60 -9.27 -6.61
N SER A 117 5.51 -8.74 -6.03
CA SER A 117 4.17 -9.32 -6.16
C SER A 117 3.45 -8.99 -7.48
N GLY A 118 4.07 -8.20 -8.37
CA GLY A 118 3.51 -7.84 -9.67
C GLY A 118 2.42 -6.77 -9.62
N ILE A 119 2.25 -6.06 -8.51
CA ILE A 119 1.34 -4.91 -8.41
C ILE A 119 1.71 -3.87 -9.48
N ALA A 120 0.71 -3.43 -10.27
CA ALA A 120 0.94 -2.50 -11.37
C ALA A 120 0.99 -1.04 -10.92
N ARG A 121 0.15 -0.65 -9.94
CA ARG A 121 0.05 0.73 -9.47
C ARG A 121 -0.07 0.80 -7.96
N VAL A 122 0.59 1.80 -7.38
CA VAL A 122 0.44 2.19 -5.97
C VAL A 122 -0.16 3.59 -5.92
N ILE A 123 -1.30 3.72 -5.28
CA ILE A 123 -2.01 4.98 -5.04
C ILE A 123 -1.97 5.24 -3.53
N TYR A 124 -1.39 6.36 -3.13
CA TYR A 124 -1.20 6.65 -1.71
C TYR A 124 -1.56 8.09 -1.33
N LEU A 125 -1.93 8.30 -0.06
CA LEU A 125 -2.09 9.64 0.50
C LEU A 125 -0.73 10.20 0.91
N GLU A 126 -0.41 11.40 0.45
CA GLU A 126 0.83 12.10 0.81
C GLU A 126 0.86 12.51 2.29
N GLY A 127 2.08 12.56 2.86
CA GLY A 127 2.34 13.07 4.21
C GLY A 127 2.29 12.01 5.32
N GLY A 128 2.28 10.72 4.96
CA GLY A 128 2.25 9.62 5.93
C GLY A 128 3.61 9.19 6.46
N TYR A 129 4.69 9.34 5.68
CA TYR A 129 6.02 8.81 6.02
C TYR A 129 7.15 9.80 5.72
N LEU A 130 8.30 9.63 6.37
CA LEU A 130 9.43 10.58 6.29
C LEU A 130 10.46 10.23 5.21
N SER A 131 10.43 9.01 4.64
CA SER A 131 11.40 8.54 3.65
C SER A 131 10.75 8.27 2.30
N ASN A 132 11.38 8.78 1.23
CA ASN A 132 10.97 8.55 -0.16
C ASN A 132 11.64 7.32 -0.80
N ASP A 133 12.46 6.54 -0.05
CA ASP A 133 13.22 5.42 -0.59
C ASP A 133 12.32 4.33 -1.21
N GLY A 134 11.17 4.07 -0.58
CA GLY A 134 10.19 3.12 -1.11
C GLY A 134 9.60 3.58 -2.44
N ILE A 135 9.27 4.86 -2.56
CA ILE A 135 8.75 5.48 -3.78
C ILE A 135 9.79 5.40 -4.91
N ALA A 136 11.04 5.79 -4.61
CA ALA A 136 12.14 5.72 -5.58
C ALA A 136 12.40 4.29 -6.07
N TYR A 137 12.31 3.30 -5.16
CA TYR A 137 12.45 1.89 -5.49
C TYR A 137 11.33 1.41 -6.43
N LEU A 138 10.08 1.75 -6.15
CA LEU A 138 8.93 1.37 -6.98
C LEU A 138 9.03 1.95 -8.39
N LEU A 139 9.35 3.23 -8.51
CA LEU A 139 9.54 3.90 -9.81
C LEU A 139 10.66 3.25 -10.62
N LYS A 140 11.80 2.94 -9.99
CA LYS A 140 12.93 2.26 -10.65
C LYS A 140 12.57 0.85 -11.12
N ASN A 141 11.62 0.20 -10.47
CA ASN A 141 11.12 -1.14 -10.84
C ASN A 141 9.82 -1.09 -11.67
N HIS A 142 9.55 0.05 -12.31
CA HIS A 142 8.43 0.23 -13.25
C HIS A 142 7.03 0.00 -12.64
N VAL A 143 6.86 0.17 -11.35
CA VAL A 143 5.55 0.25 -10.71
C VAL A 143 5.03 1.67 -10.84
N GLY A 144 3.79 1.85 -11.30
CA GLY A 144 3.15 3.17 -11.34
C GLY A 144 2.91 3.69 -9.93
N VAL A 145 3.39 4.90 -9.62
CA VAL A 145 3.28 5.47 -8.27
C VAL A 145 2.56 6.81 -8.33
N PHE A 146 1.49 6.96 -7.57
CA PHE A 146 0.57 8.07 -7.65
C PHE A 146 0.28 8.64 -6.26
N PRO A 147 0.91 9.78 -5.88
CA PRO A 147 0.48 10.55 -4.74
C PRO A 147 -0.89 11.17 -5.02
N VAL A 148 -1.83 11.06 -4.09
CA VAL A 148 -3.17 11.62 -4.26
C VAL A 148 -3.61 12.41 -3.04
N SER A 149 -4.41 13.44 -3.29
CA SER A 149 -5.10 14.21 -2.28
C SER A 149 -6.61 14.09 -2.49
N LEU A 150 -7.36 13.85 -1.41
CA LEU A 150 -8.83 13.82 -1.48
C LEU A 150 -9.43 15.19 -1.82
N LYS A 151 -8.67 16.27 -1.62
CA LYS A 151 -9.09 17.64 -1.91
C LYS A 151 -8.72 18.10 -3.33
N ASP A 152 -7.77 17.41 -3.98
CA ASP A 152 -7.29 17.75 -5.32
C ASP A 152 -7.63 16.66 -6.33
N GLU A 153 -8.60 16.94 -7.20
CA GLU A 153 -9.05 16.01 -8.23
C GLU A 153 -8.01 15.81 -9.34
N SER A 154 -7.10 16.77 -9.56
CA SER A 154 -6.06 16.65 -10.58
C SER A 154 -5.11 15.49 -10.28
N SER A 155 -4.76 15.30 -9.00
CA SER A 155 -3.94 14.17 -8.53
C SER A 155 -4.60 12.81 -8.80
N LEU A 156 -5.93 12.73 -8.70
CA LEU A 156 -6.68 11.51 -9.01
C LEU A 156 -6.76 11.24 -10.52
N ARG A 157 -6.78 12.28 -11.35
CA ARG A 157 -6.78 12.12 -12.83
C ARG A 157 -5.49 11.50 -13.32
N SER A 158 -4.34 11.82 -12.72
CA SER A 158 -3.05 11.25 -13.09
C SER A 158 -3.01 9.73 -12.96
N VAL A 159 -3.73 9.16 -11.98
CA VAL A 159 -3.83 7.71 -11.77
C VAL A 159 -4.40 6.97 -12.98
N LEU A 160 -5.26 7.61 -13.76
CA LEU A 160 -5.94 6.99 -14.90
C LEU A 160 -5.14 7.07 -16.20
N GLN A 161 -3.99 7.76 -16.20
CA GLN A 161 -3.11 7.81 -17.38
C GLN A 161 -2.36 6.48 -17.56
N PRO A 162 -2.07 6.05 -18.80
CA PRO A 162 -1.27 4.85 -19.05
C PRO A 162 0.12 4.96 -18.40
N THR A 163 0.56 3.89 -17.77
CA THR A 163 1.94 3.79 -17.26
C THR A 163 2.88 3.30 -18.36
N PHE A 164 4.18 3.54 -18.17
CA PHE A 164 5.22 3.12 -19.13
C PHE A 164 5.16 1.61 -19.44
N LYS A 165 4.79 0.78 -18.47
CA LYS A 165 4.68 -0.68 -18.62
C LYS A 165 3.48 -1.06 -19.50
N GLU A 166 2.36 -0.40 -19.32
CA GLU A 166 1.13 -0.64 -20.08
C GLU A 166 1.29 -0.22 -21.53
N VAL A 167 1.92 0.93 -21.79
CA VAL A 167 2.24 1.41 -23.14
C VAL A 167 3.16 0.43 -23.91
N ARG A 168 4.13 -0.22 -23.23
CA ARG A 168 4.98 -1.23 -23.85
C ARG A 168 4.22 -2.49 -24.25
N ILE A 169 3.26 -2.95 -23.42
CA ILE A 169 2.46 -4.16 -23.71
C ILE A 169 1.55 -3.93 -24.93
N GLU A 170 0.93 -2.77 -25.02
CA GLU A 170 0.06 -2.43 -26.17
C GLU A 170 0.82 -2.32 -27.50
N ARG A 171 2.11 -1.99 -27.45
CA ARG A 171 2.99 -1.89 -28.64
C ARG A 171 3.74 -3.18 -28.97
N SER A 172 3.56 -4.26 -28.24
CA SER A 172 4.21 -5.54 -28.53
C SER A 172 3.54 -6.18 -29.74
N PRO A 173 4.28 -6.45 -30.83
CA PRO A 173 3.75 -7.13 -32.02
C PRO A 173 3.49 -8.63 -31.77
N PHE A 174 3.86 -9.14 -30.60
CA PHE A 174 3.66 -10.54 -30.21
C PHE A 174 2.51 -10.63 -29.19
N LYS A 175 1.29 -10.72 -29.71
CA LYS A 175 0.14 -11.30 -29.05
C LYS A 175 -0.10 -12.69 -29.58
#